data_5580c5fe58d285b734e468e8f2b06aa6
#
_entry.id   5580c5fe58d285b734e468e8f2b06aa6
#
_cell.length_a   1.000
_cell.length_b   1.000
_cell.length_c   1.000
_cell.angle_alpha   90.00
_cell.angle_beta   90.00
_cell.angle_gamma   90.00
#
_symmetry.space_group_name_H-M   'P 1'
#
loop_
_entity.id
_entity.type
_entity.pdbx_description
1 polymer ?
#
loop_
_entity_poly.entity_id
_entity_poly.type
_entity_poly.pdbx_seq_one_letter_code
_entity_poly.pdbx_strand_id
1 'polypeptide(L)'
;MLTLIIFSYLRAMKRWLFVSLMLPLVLLVAAQSQSKWTDRGYAYMEQDSLAQAEECFKRAVEAAPTSKQNVMLLTNLGTVQRRRGKLLDAIESYTLALNYSPLDVAILMSRATAYMALGNDDKAYIDLCNVLDKQTDHAEALYYRAFIYTGRREYAAARADYKRLLALQPDHENGLLGLALLDHREGRLQTAELQLTALVERHPSNATYLQARANVLIERQLYDLALLDLEGAIALQPTDAYLYVARAELYLKMKRRTAAKSDLDRAVALGLPRISLSELYKQCE
;
A
#
# COMPACT_ATOMS: atom_id res chain seq x y z
N MET A 1 3.92 51.73 -52.77
CA MET A 1 3.97 50.29 -52.48
C MET A 1 5.08 49.89 -51.47
N LEU A 2 6.31 50.40 -51.65
CA LEU A 2 7.45 50.08 -50.74
C LEU A 2 7.25 50.52 -49.28
N THR A 3 6.61 51.68 -49.05
CA THR A 3 6.36 52.26 -47.72
C THR A 3 5.39 51.40 -46.86
N LEU A 4 4.39 50.76 -47.45
CA LEU A 4 3.44 49.90 -46.81
C LEU A 4 4.09 48.54 -46.37
N ILE A 5 5.03 48.07 -47.19
CA ILE A 5 5.79 46.84 -46.90
C ILE A 5 6.74 47.07 -45.71
N ILE A 6 7.44 48.22 -45.70
CA ILE A 6 8.34 48.60 -44.61
C ILE A 6 7.57 48.80 -43.31
N PHE A 7 6.37 49.36 -43.29
CA PHE A 7 5.54 49.58 -42.15
C PHE A 7 5.00 48.23 -41.58
N SER A 8 4.67 47.27 -42.44
CA SER A 8 4.23 45.92 -42.02
C SER A 8 5.39 45.14 -41.40
N TYR A 9 6.60 45.26 -41.98
CA TYR A 9 7.82 44.62 -41.43
C TYR A 9 8.23 45.21 -40.07
N LEU A 10 8.17 46.50 -39.89
CA LEU A 10 8.45 47.19 -38.62
C LEU A 10 7.41 46.83 -37.53
N ARG A 11 6.13 46.68 -37.88
CA ARG A 11 5.10 46.19 -36.96
C ARG A 11 5.32 44.74 -36.57
N ALA A 12 5.67 43.88 -37.49
CA ALA A 12 5.99 42.48 -37.22
C ALA A 12 7.22 42.37 -36.31
N MET A 13 8.29 43.12 -36.63
CA MET A 13 9.54 43.14 -35.85
C MET A 13 9.32 43.67 -34.41
N LYS A 14 8.49 44.70 -34.21
CA LYS A 14 8.12 45.18 -32.87
C LYS A 14 7.31 44.16 -32.10
N ARG A 15 6.41 43.40 -32.74
CA ARG A 15 5.67 42.30 -32.13
C ARG A 15 6.61 41.19 -31.71
N TRP A 16 7.55 40.79 -32.55
CA TRP A 16 8.54 39.76 -32.22
C TRP A 16 9.47 40.18 -31.09
N LEU A 17 9.94 41.41 -31.05
CA LEU A 17 10.74 41.99 -29.98
C LEU A 17 9.96 42.04 -28.66
N PHE A 18 8.67 42.41 -28.69
CA PHE A 18 7.83 42.43 -27.51
C PHE A 18 7.59 41.01 -26.96
N VAL A 19 7.31 40.03 -27.79
CA VAL A 19 7.12 38.63 -27.40
C VAL A 19 8.42 38.04 -26.84
N SER A 20 9.56 38.34 -27.48
CA SER A 20 10.87 37.83 -27.02
C SER A 20 11.33 38.39 -25.65
N LEU A 21 10.90 39.60 -25.30
CA LEU A 21 11.21 40.21 -23.99
C LEU A 21 10.20 39.83 -22.92
N MET A 22 8.92 39.68 -23.26
CA MET A 22 7.87 39.36 -22.27
C MET A 22 7.83 37.89 -21.89
N LEU A 23 8.15 36.97 -22.83
CA LEU A 23 8.11 35.52 -22.56
C LEU A 23 9.05 35.11 -21.44
N PRO A 24 10.34 35.48 -21.40
CA PRO A 24 11.24 35.14 -20.31
C PRO A 24 10.81 35.73 -18.96
N LEU A 25 10.20 36.95 -18.98
CA LEU A 25 9.70 37.58 -17.75
C LEU A 25 8.50 36.80 -17.16
N VAL A 26 7.57 36.39 -18.01
CA VAL A 26 6.43 35.53 -17.58
C VAL A 26 6.90 34.22 -17.04
N LEU A 27 7.86 33.54 -17.68
CA LEU A 27 8.44 32.30 -17.20
C LEU A 27 9.17 32.48 -15.88
N LEU A 28 9.86 33.57 -15.65
CA LEU A 28 10.53 33.87 -14.39
C LEU A 28 9.53 34.07 -13.25
N VAL A 29 8.46 34.82 -13.48
CA VAL A 29 7.39 35.00 -12.47
C VAL A 29 6.69 33.67 -12.14
N ALA A 30 6.42 32.86 -13.16
CA ALA A 30 5.84 31.53 -12.98
C ALA A 30 6.76 30.63 -12.13
N ALA A 31 8.06 30.60 -12.41
CA ALA A 31 9.03 29.82 -11.66
C ALA A 31 9.16 30.30 -10.20
N GLN A 32 9.16 31.62 -9.95
CA GLN A 32 9.18 32.16 -8.59
C GLN A 32 7.90 31.81 -7.81
N SER A 33 6.74 31.87 -8.47
CA SER A 33 5.46 31.48 -7.88
C SER A 33 5.45 29.98 -7.56
N GLN A 34 5.94 29.14 -8.47
CA GLN A 34 6.06 27.70 -8.26
C GLN A 34 6.94 27.38 -7.04
N SER A 35 8.15 27.97 -6.95
CA SER A 35 9.07 27.78 -5.83
C SER A 35 8.41 28.16 -4.50
N LYS A 36 7.77 29.32 -4.40
CA LYS A 36 7.08 29.78 -3.20
C LYS A 36 6.01 28.81 -2.71
N TRP A 37 5.21 28.25 -3.60
CA TRP A 37 4.18 27.28 -3.23
C TRP A 37 4.79 25.92 -2.90
N THR A 38 5.86 25.54 -3.55
CA THR A 38 6.63 24.31 -3.26
C THR A 38 7.18 24.34 -1.84
N ASP A 39 7.87 25.42 -1.46
CA ASP A 39 8.48 25.56 -0.13
C ASP A 39 7.43 25.52 0.97
N ARG A 40 6.28 26.17 0.76
CA ARG A 40 5.15 26.10 1.67
C ARG A 40 4.54 24.70 1.77
N GLY A 41 4.45 24.01 0.64
CA GLY A 41 3.95 22.63 0.60
C GLY A 41 4.80 21.70 1.45
N TYR A 42 6.13 21.79 1.35
CA TYR A 42 7.03 21.02 2.20
C TYR A 42 6.91 21.40 3.68
N ALA A 43 6.88 22.70 3.99
CA ALA A 43 6.73 23.15 5.37
C ALA A 43 5.43 22.63 6.02
N TYR A 44 4.34 22.57 5.26
CA TYR A 44 3.09 21.96 5.75
C TYR A 44 3.15 20.43 5.87
N MET A 45 3.91 19.75 4.99
CA MET A 45 4.14 18.30 5.13
C MET A 45 4.91 17.96 6.40
N GLU A 46 5.93 18.74 6.75
CA GLU A 46 6.72 18.58 7.98
C GLU A 46 5.85 18.77 9.24
N GLN A 47 4.85 19.66 9.17
CA GLN A 47 3.91 19.91 10.25
C GLN A 47 2.71 18.94 10.24
N ASP A 48 2.72 17.92 9.42
CA ASP A 48 1.59 17.00 9.17
C ASP A 48 0.27 17.69 8.75
N SER A 49 0.37 18.93 8.27
CA SER A 49 -0.76 19.74 7.81
C SER A 49 -1.11 19.40 6.36
N LEU A 50 -1.58 18.14 6.15
CA LEU A 50 -1.72 17.53 4.83
C LEU A 50 -2.70 18.25 3.90
N ALA A 51 -3.76 18.90 4.45
CA ALA A 51 -4.73 19.64 3.64
C ALA A 51 -4.10 20.89 3.01
N GLN A 52 -3.31 21.63 3.78
CA GLN A 52 -2.59 22.81 3.30
C GLN A 52 -1.46 22.44 2.35
N ALA A 53 -0.75 21.33 2.62
CA ALA A 53 0.27 20.81 1.72
C ALA A 53 -0.31 20.46 0.35
N GLU A 54 -1.46 19.76 0.31
CA GLU A 54 -2.17 19.43 -0.94
C GLU A 54 -2.48 20.68 -1.76
N GLU A 55 -3.06 21.70 -1.12
CA GLU A 55 -3.41 22.95 -1.79
C GLU A 55 -2.17 23.68 -2.33
N CYS A 56 -1.07 23.70 -1.55
CA CYS A 56 0.17 24.32 -1.98
C CYS A 56 0.79 23.60 -3.19
N PHE A 57 0.84 22.27 -3.19
CA PHE A 57 1.37 21.53 -4.34
C PHE A 57 0.49 21.69 -5.60
N LYS A 58 -0.83 21.74 -5.47
CA LYS A 58 -1.73 22.05 -6.59
C LYS A 58 -1.39 23.41 -7.21
N ARG A 59 -1.29 24.45 -6.37
CA ARG A 59 -0.93 25.80 -6.82
C ARG A 59 0.48 25.86 -7.42
N ALA A 60 1.41 25.06 -6.90
CA ALA A 60 2.76 24.99 -7.47
C ALA A 60 2.75 24.42 -8.89
N VAL A 61 1.97 23.36 -9.14
CA VAL A 61 1.80 22.78 -10.49
C VAL A 61 1.10 23.75 -11.44
N GLU A 62 0.03 24.42 -10.98
CA GLU A 62 -0.74 25.39 -11.75
C GLU A 62 0.10 26.62 -12.13
N ALA A 63 1.02 27.07 -11.26
CA ALA A 63 1.87 28.22 -11.51
C ALA A 63 2.83 28.03 -12.71
N ALA A 64 3.28 26.79 -12.96
CA ALA A 64 4.17 26.48 -14.08
C ALA A 64 3.84 25.10 -14.69
N PRO A 65 2.75 24.96 -15.46
CA PRO A 65 2.25 23.67 -15.94
C PRO A 65 3.23 22.87 -16.80
N THR A 66 4.18 23.53 -17.46
CA THR A 66 5.17 22.88 -18.34
C THR A 66 6.51 22.62 -17.64
N SER A 67 6.61 22.93 -16.36
CA SER A 67 7.85 22.77 -15.59
C SER A 67 8.22 21.29 -15.44
N LYS A 68 9.51 20.96 -15.63
CA LYS A 68 10.05 19.64 -15.34
C LYS A 68 9.97 19.27 -13.86
N GLN A 69 9.88 20.26 -12.96
CA GLN A 69 9.71 20.05 -11.52
C GLN A 69 8.35 19.44 -11.19
N ASN A 70 7.39 19.49 -12.12
CA ASN A 70 6.06 18.92 -11.91
C ASN A 70 6.07 17.41 -11.66
N VAL A 71 7.09 16.68 -12.12
CA VAL A 71 7.27 15.25 -11.74
C VAL A 71 7.28 15.11 -10.23
N MET A 72 8.16 15.85 -9.58
CA MET A 72 8.33 15.81 -8.12
C MET A 72 7.10 16.37 -7.39
N LEU A 73 6.56 17.48 -7.87
CA LEU A 73 5.38 18.11 -7.26
C LEU A 73 4.14 17.22 -7.32
N LEU A 74 3.88 16.59 -8.46
CA LEU A 74 2.78 15.66 -8.65
C LEU A 74 2.97 14.37 -7.81
N THR A 75 4.21 13.92 -7.70
CA THR A 75 4.53 12.76 -6.82
C THR A 75 4.25 13.09 -5.36
N ASN A 76 4.68 14.26 -4.88
CA ASN A 76 4.40 14.71 -3.51
C ASN A 76 2.90 14.97 -3.29
N LEU A 77 2.23 15.57 -4.27
CA LEU A 77 0.78 15.76 -4.24
C LEU A 77 0.06 14.41 -4.07
N GLY A 78 0.41 13.42 -4.90
CA GLY A 78 -0.15 12.07 -4.78
C GLY A 78 0.14 11.42 -3.43
N THR A 79 1.34 11.62 -2.88
CA THR A 79 1.72 11.12 -1.56
C THR A 79 0.88 11.75 -0.44
N VAL A 80 0.67 13.07 -0.48
CA VAL A 80 -0.18 13.78 0.47
C VAL A 80 -1.64 13.32 0.34
N GLN A 81 -2.15 13.18 -0.87
CA GLN A 81 -3.51 12.70 -1.13
C GLN A 81 -3.71 11.27 -0.61
N ARG A 82 -2.75 10.38 -0.84
CA ARG A 82 -2.77 9.01 -0.31
C ARG A 82 -2.79 9.00 1.23
N ARG A 83 -1.95 9.81 1.90
CA ARG A 83 -1.96 9.96 3.37
C ARG A 83 -3.28 10.49 3.92
N ARG A 84 -4.00 11.29 3.12
CA ARG A 84 -5.36 11.78 3.43
C ARG A 84 -6.48 10.78 3.11
N GLY A 85 -6.16 9.58 2.62
CA GLY A 85 -7.14 8.58 2.18
C GLY A 85 -7.80 8.87 0.83
N LYS A 86 -7.34 9.91 0.10
CA LYS A 86 -7.86 10.27 -1.22
C LYS A 86 -7.16 9.46 -2.31
N LEU A 87 -7.44 8.15 -2.32
CA LEU A 87 -6.69 7.21 -3.15
C LEU A 87 -6.85 7.45 -4.66
N LEU A 88 -8.04 7.83 -5.11
CA LEU A 88 -8.27 8.11 -6.54
C LEU A 88 -7.51 9.35 -7.00
N ASP A 89 -7.56 10.44 -6.20
CA ASP A 89 -6.80 11.67 -6.50
C ASP A 89 -5.30 11.38 -6.52
N ALA A 90 -4.80 10.57 -5.59
CA ALA A 90 -3.39 10.16 -5.54
C ALA A 90 -2.97 9.41 -6.81
N ILE A 91 -3.78 8.45 -7.25
CA ILE A 91 -3.53 7.68 -8.49
C ILE A 91 -3.50 8.61 -9.71
N GLU A 92 -4.39 9.60 -9.78
CA GLU A 92 -4.39 10.60 -10.84
C GLU A 92 -3.09 11.42 -10.82
N SER A 93 -2.70 11.94 -9.66
CA SER A 93 -1.47 12.71 -9.49
C SER A 93 -0.23 11.91 -9.88
N TYR A 94 -0.11 10.64 -9.46
CA TYR A 94 0.98 9.76 -9.88
C TYR A 94 0.95 9.46 -11.39
N THR A 95 -0.25 9.32 -11.97
CA THR A 95 -0.39 9.09 -13.43
C THR A 95 0.06 10.31 -14.22
N LEU A 96 -0.28 11.51 -13.76
CA LEU A 96 0.23 12.75 -14.35
C LEU A 96 1.75 12.86 -14.21
N ALA A 97 2.31 12.48 -13.07
CA ALA A 97 3.77 12.45 -12.89
C ALA A 97 4.45 11.46 -13.86
N LEU A 98 3.86 10.30 -14.08
CA LEU A 98 4.36 9.30 -15.04
C LEU A 98 4.27 9.75 -16.49
N ASN A 99 3.41 10.71 -16.85
CA ASN A 99 3.43 11.31 -18.20
C ASN A 99 4.75 12.07 -18.47
N TYR A 100 5.40 12.57 -17.43
CA TYR A 100 6.72 13.22 -17.53
C TYR A 100 7.88 12.21 -17.41
N SER A 101 7.70 11.16 -16.61
CA SER A 101 8.71 10.12 -16.37
C SER A 101 8.06 8.73 -16.35
N PRO A 102 7.80 8.12 -17.52
CA PRO A 102 6.92 6.95 -17.65
C PRO A 102 7.37 5.68 -16.89
N LEU A 103 8.66 5.55 -16.61
CA LEU A 103 9.24 4.37 -15.97
C LEU A 103 10.01 4.73 -14.69
N ASP A 104 9.57 5.79 -14.01
CA ASP A 104 10.12 6.13 -12.69
C ASP A 104 9.65 5.11 -11.65
N VAL A 105 10.62 4.37 -11.12
CA VAL A 105 10.37 3.26 -10.19
C VAL A 105 9.66 3.73 -8.91
N ALA A 106 10.05 4.89 -8.37
CA ALA A 106 9.45 5.39 -7.13
C ALA A 106 7.98 5.79 -7.33
N ILE A 107 7.65 6.38 -8.50
CA ILE A 107 6.29 6.77 -8.83
C ILE A 107 5.43 5.54 -9.12
N LEU A 108 5.96 4.57 -9.88
CA LEU A 108 5.28 3.29 -10.16
C LEU A 108 4.97 2.55 -8.86
N MET A 109 5.93 2.44 -7.94
CA MET A 109 5.72 1.85 -6.61
C MET A 109 4.64 2.57 -5.81
N SER A 110 4.68 3.90 -5.80
CA SER A 110 3.68 4.72 -5.09
C SER A 110 2.27 4.53 -5.66
N ARG A 111 2.14 4.44 -7.00
CA ARG A 111 0.87 4.18 -7.66
C ARG A 111 0.38 2.76 -7.45
N ALA A 112 1.29 1.77 -7.51
CA ALA A 112 0.97 0.38 -7.22
C ALA A 112 0.39 0.20 -5.81
N THR A 113 1.03 0.79 -4.79
CA THR A 113 0.53 0.74 -3.41
C THR A 113 -0.82 1.45 -3.26
N ALA A 114 -1.07 2.54 -3.98
CA ALA A 114 -2.37 3.21 -4.00
C ALA A 114 -3.45 2.34 -4.68
N TYR A 115 -3.13 1.65 -5.78
CA TYR A 115 -4.04 0.68 -6.41
C TYR A 115 -4.36 -0.49 -5.49
N MET A 116 -3.37 -1.05 -4.78
CA MET A 116 -3.60 -2.13 -3.81
C MET A 116 -4.51 -1.67 -2.66
N ALA A 117 -4.28 -0.46 -2.14
CA ALA A 117 -5.15 0.11 -1.10
C ALA A 117 -6.60 0.32 -1.57
N LEU A 118 -6.81 0.50 -2.88
CA LEU A 118 -8.12 0.59 -3.50
C LEU A 118 -8.72 -0.78 -3.87
N GLY A 119 -7.97 -1.88 -3.69
CA GLY A 119 -8.37 -3.23 -4.09
C GLY A 119 -8.24 -3.49 -5.59
N ASN A 120 -7.49 -2.66 -6.33
CA ASN A 120 -7.26 -2.82 -7.77
C ASN A 120 -5.93 -3.52 -8.04
N ASP A 121 -5.88 -4.80 -7.68
CA ASP A 121 -4.67 -5.62 -7.78
C ASP A 121 -4.18 -5.78 -9.23
N ASP A 122 -5.06 -5.71 -10.22
CA ASP A 122 -4.66 -5.85 -11.63
C ASP A 122 -3.81 -4.67 -12.10
N LYS A 123 -4.19 -3.45 -11.74
CA LYS A 123 -3.39 -2.26 -12.08
C LYS A 123 -2.12 -2.17 -11.25
N ALA A 124 -2.18 -2.55 -9.98
CA ALA A 124 -1.00 -2.65 -9.14
C ALA A 124 0.03 -3.64 -9.72
N TYR A 125 -0.42 -4.80 -10.17
CA TYR A 125 0.42 -5.82 -10.79
C TYR A 125 1.18 -5.29 -12.01
N ILE A 126 0.52 -4.51 -12.89
CA ILE A 126 1.16 -3.92 -14.06
C ILE A 126 2.30 -2.98 -13.65
N ASP A 127 2.05 -2.10 -12.68
CA ASP A 127 3.08 -1.18 -12.19
C ASP A 127 4.25 -1.93 -11.53
N LEU A 128 3.98 -2.96 -10.73
CA LEU A 128 5.00 -3.80 -10.11
C LEU A 128 5.84 -4.57 -11.13
N CYS A 129 5.24 -5.05 -12.22
CA CYS A 129 5.99 -5.65 -13.33
C CYS A 129 6.92 -4.63 -13.98
N ASN A 130 6.45 -3.42 -14.27
CA ASN A 130 7.28 -2.35 -14.82
C ASN A 130 8.46 -1.98 -13.89
N VAL A 131 8.24 -1.98 -12.57
CA VAL A 131 9.31 -1.80 -11.58
C VAL A 131 10.34 -2.92 -11.69
N LEU A 132 9.90 -4.18 -11.70
CA LEU A 132 10.78 -5.35 -11.72
C LEU A 132 11.48 -5.56 -13.07
N ASP A 133 10.92 -5.06 -14.15
CA ASP A 133 11.59 -5.01 -15.47
C ASP A 133 12.76 -4.02 -15.45
N LYS A 134 12.68 -2.95 -14.66
CA LYS A 134 13.75 -1.96 -14.48
C LYS A 134 14.74 -2.34 -13.40
N GLN A 135 14.24 -2.83 -12.30
CA GLN A 135 15.00 -3.20 -11.09
C GLN A 135 14.56 -4.59 -10.63
N THR A 136 15.16 -5.59 -11.26
CA THR A 136 14.80 -7.00 -11.05
C THR A 136 14.86 -7.44 -9.59
N ASP A 137 15.66 -6.78 -8.76
CA ASP A 137 15.89 -7.09 -7.34
C ASP A 137 15.25 -6.04 -6.39
N HIS A 138 14.18 -5.38 -6.85
CA HIS A 138 13.43 -4.46 -5.99
C HIS A 138 12.59 -5.23 -4.96
N ALA A 139 13.08 -5.32 -3.74
CA ALA A 139 12.53 -6.16 -2.68
C ALA A 139 11.04 -5.91 -2.41
N GLU A 140 10.64 -4.65 -2.28
CA GLU A 140 9.24 -4.28 -2.01
C GLU A 140 8.31 -4.65 -3.17
N ALA A 141 8.76 -4.49 -4.42
CA ALA A 141 7.98 -4.90 -5.59
C ALA A 141 7.82 -6.43 -5.67
N LEU A 142 8.86 -7.20 -5.35
CA LEU A 142 8.79 -8.65 -5.23
C LEU A 142 7.77 -9.07 -4.17
N TYR A 143 7.79 -8.41 -3.00
CA TYR A 143 6.84 -8.69 -1.92
C TYR A 143 5.40 -8.46 -2.37
N TYR A 144 5.09 -7.28 -2.90
CA TYR A 144 3.72 -6.95 -3.30
C TYR A 144 3.24 -7.80 -4.49
N ARG A 145 4.10 -8.12 -5.46
CA ARG A 145 3.73 -9.00 -6.57
C ARG A 145 3.47 -10.43 -6.10
N ALA A 146 4.28 -10.95 -5.19
CA ALA A 146 4.04 -12.26 -4.56
C ALA A 146 2.73 -12.29 -3.79
N PHE A 147 2.37 -11.20 -3.09
CA PHE A 147 1.10 -11.07 -2.40
C PHE A 147 -0.08 -11.15 -3.39
N ILE A 148 -0.02 -10.41 -4.51
CA ILE A 148 -1.04 -10.45 -5.57
C ILE A 148 -1.14 -11.85 -6.18
N TYR A 149 -0.02 -12.50 -6.52
CA TYR A 149 0.00 -13.87 -7.01
C TYR A 149 -0.65 -14.86 -6.02
N THR A 150 -0.42 -14.67 -4.72
CA THR A 150 -1.04 -15.49 -3.67
C THR A 150 -2.57 -15.34 -3.68
N GLY A 151 -3.07 -14.11 -3.82
CA GLY A 151 -4.50 -13.82 -3.95
C GLY A 151 -5.13 -14.45 -5.19
N ARG A 152 -4.40 -14.46 -6.31
CA ARG A 152 -4.81 -15.09 -7.58
C ARG A 152 -4.66 -16.61 -7.59
N ARG A 153 -4.14 -17.21 -6.52
CA ARG A 153 -3.78 -18.64 -6.43
C ARG A 153 -2.67 -19.08 -7.41
N GLU A 154 -1.88 -18.14 -7.89
CA GLU A 154 -0.71 -18.39 -8.73
C GLU A 154 0.51 -18.74 -7.84
N TYR A 155 0.39 -19.83 -7.09
CA TYR A 155 1.28 -20.16 -5.97
C TYR A 155 2.74 -20.36 -6.40
N ALA A 156 2.98 -20.93 -7.58
CA ALA A 156 4.35 -21.12 -8.08
C ALA A 156 5.07 -19.78 -8.34
N ALA A 157 4.37 -18.80 -8.93
CA ALA A 157 4.90 -17.46 -9.15
C ALA A 157 5.09 -16.70 -7.84
N ALA A 158 4.11 -16.75 -6.92
CA ALA A 158 4.23 -16.18 -5.59
C ALA A 158 5.47 -16.69 -4.85
N ARG A 159 5.69 -17.99 -4.88
CA ARG A 159 6.86 -18.64 -4.26
C ARG A 159 8.18 -18.21 -4.85
N ALA A 160 8.24 -18.04 -6.17
CA ALA A 160 9.44 -17.56 -6.84
C ALA A 160 9.82 -16.15 -6.36
N ASP A 161 8.84 -15.24 -6.30
CA ASP A 161 9.07 -13.86 -5.85
C ASP A 161 9.41 -13.80 -4.36
N TYR A 162 8.71 -14.54 -3.47
CA TYR A 162 9.08 -14.60 -2.05
C TYR A 162 10.49 -15.18 -1.83
N LYS A 163 10.86 -16.25 -2.55
CA LYS A 163 12.22 -16.80 -2.45
C LYS A 163 13.28 -15.81 -2.92
N ARG A 164 13.01 -15.07 -3.99
CA ARG A 164 13.93 -14.05 -4.48
C ARG A 164 14.06 -12.91 -3.49
N LEU A 165 12.94 -12.42 -2.93
CA LEU A 165 12.94 -11.44 -1.85
C LEU A 165 13.79 -11.89 -0.67
N LEU A 166 13.61 -13.13 -0.20
CA LEU A 166 14.34 -13.67 0.95
C LEU A 166 15.80 -13.98 0.65
N ALA A 167 16.17 -14.17 -0.62
CA ALA A 167 17.57 -14.23 -1.03
C ALA A 167 18.27 -12.87 -0.93
N LEU A 168 17.54 -11.77 -1.17
CA LEU A 168 18.02 -10.40 -1.04
C LEU A 168 18.00 -9.92 0.43
N GLN A 169 16.96 -10.27 1.15
CA GLN A 169 16.69 -9.86 2.51
C GLN A 169 16.22 -11.07 3.34
N PRO A 170 17.14 -11.87 3.89
CA PRO A 170 16.82 -13.12 4.61
C PRO A 170 15.91 -12.92 5.82
N ASP A 171 15.97 -11.74 6.46
CA ASP A 171 15.20 -11.41 7.64
C ASP A 171 13.95 -10.55 7.35
N HIS A 172 13.50 -10.48 6.07
CA HIS A 172 12.31 -9.73 5.70
C HIS A 172 11.04 -10.42 6.27
N GLU A 173 10.58 -9.95 7.42
CA GLU A 173 9.50 -10.57 8.21
C GLU A 173 8.23 -10.84 7.41
N ASN A 174 7.74 -9.84 6.65
CA ASN A 174 6.54 -10.01 5.84
C ASN A 174 6.75 -11.03 4.70
N GLY A 175 7.97 -11.15 4.19
CA GLY A 175 8.33 -12.16 3.18
C GLY A 175 8.32 -13.57 3.77
N LEU A 176 8.88 -13.74 4.99
CA LEU A 176 8.87 -15.00 5.73
C LEU A 176 7.44 -15.42 6.08
N LEU A 177 6.62 -14.48 6.59
CA LEU A 177 5.21 -14.73 6.87
C LEU A 177 4.46 -15.09 5.58
N GLY A 178 4.67 -14.32 4.50
CA GLY A 178 4.03 -14.57 3.20
C GLY A 178 4.33 -15.98 2.67
N LEU A 179 5.58 -16.42 2.77
CA LEU A 179 5.97 -17.76 2.35
C LEU A 179 5.34 -18.86 3.24
N ALA A 180 5.28 -18.63 4.55
CA ALA A 180 4.65 -19.56 5.48
C ALA A 180 3.14 -19.68 5.23
N LEU A 181 2.45 -18.57 5.00
CA LEU A 181 1.03 -18.56 4.64
C LEU A 181 0.77 -19.19 3.26
N LEU A 182 1.71 -19.04 2.33
CA LEU A 182 1.65 -19.74 1.04
C LEU A 182 1.78 -21.25 1.23
N ASP A 183 2.72 -21.71 2.07
CA ASP A 183 2.87 -23.12 2.40
C ASP A 183 1.61 -23.70 3.08
N HIS A 184 0.98 -22.93 3.98
CA HIS A 184 -0.30 -23.27 4.57
C HIS A 184 -1.39 -23.45 3.49
N ARG A 185 -1.55 -22.49 2.58
CA ARG A 185 -2.57 -22.55 1.52
C ARG A 185 -2.37 -23.69 0.51
N GLU A 186 -1.15 -24.13 0.31
CA GLU A 186 -0.81 -25.28 -0.52
C GLU A 186 -0.88 -26.62 0.23
N GLY A 187 -1.33 -26.61 1.50
CA GLY A 187 -1.47 -27.79 2.35
C GLY A 187 -0.15 -28.35 2.89
N ARG A 188 0.97 -27.62 2.75
CA ARG A 188 2.27 -27.99 3.33
C ARG A 188 2.33 -27.59 4.81
N LEU A 189 1.39 -28.14 5.60
CA LEU A 189 1.14 -27.71 6.97
C LEU A 189 2.35 -27.83 7.89
N GLN A 190 3.15 -28.90 7.74
CA GLN A 190 4.34 -29.09 8.56
C GLN A 190 5.43 -28.03 8.28
N THR A 191 5.62 -27.69 7.01
CA THR A 191 6.58 -26.64 6.61
C THR A 191 6.11 -25.27 7.12
N ALA A 192 4.82 -24.96 6.95
CA ALA A 192 4.23 -23.72 7.43
C ALA A 192 4.37 -23.58 8.95
N GLU A 193 4.11 -24.63 9.71
CA GLU A 193 4.30 -24.63 11.17
C GLU A 193 5.74 -24.36 11.58
N LEU A 194 6.72 -25.02 10.96
CA LEU A 194 8.13 -24.78 11.25
C LEU A 194 8.54 -23.32 10.99
N GLN A 195 8.10 -22.76 9.85
CA GLN A 195 8.39 -21.35 9.51
C GLN A 195 7.72 -20.38 10.48
N LEU A 196 6.45 -20.62 10.84
CA LEU A 196 5.72 -19.78 11.78
C LEU A 196 6.27 -19.92 13.21
N THR A 197 6.76 -21.10 13.59
CA THR A 197 7.42 -21.30 14.89
C THR A 197 8.69 -20.46 14.97
N ALA A 198 9.52 -20.44 13.91
CA ALA A 198 10.70 -19.58 13.89
C ALA A 198 10.35 -18.09 13.97
N LEU A 199 9.23 -17.64 13.36
CA LEU A 199 8.75 -16.26 13.46
C LEU A 199 8.28 -15.94 14.89
N VAL A 200 7.52 -16.85 15.52
CA VAL A 200 7.05 -16.68 16.91
C VAL A 200 8.21 -16.66 17.89
N GLU A 201 9.22 -17.50 17.72
CA GLU A 201 10.41 -17.51 18.57
C GLU A 201 11.20 -16.20 18.49
N ARG A 202 11.29 -15.60 17.31
CA ARG A 202 11.95 -14.29 17.10
C ARG A 202 11.12 -13.12 17.65
N HIS A 203 9.80 -13.23 17.54
CA HIS A 203 8.85 -12.15 17.87
C HIS A 203 7.68 -12.69 18.71
N PRO A 204 7.90 -13.11 19.96
CA PRO A 204 6.90 -13.77 20.79
C PRO A 204 5.71 -12.86 21.15
N SER A 205 5.86 -11.55 21.02
CA SER A 205 4.82 -10.55 21.27
C SER A 205 4.06 -10.15 20.00
N ASN A 206 4.17 -10.89 18.89
CA ASN A 206 3.44 -10.61 17.68
C ASN A 206 2.19 -11.50 17.58
N ALA A 207 1.03 -10.91 17.87
CA ALA A 207 -0.26 -11.61 17.83
C ALA A 207 -0.59 -12.21 16.47
N THR A 208 -0.16 -11.56 15.37
CA THR A 208 -0.41 -12.04 13.99
C THR A 208 0.32 -13.37 13.74
N TYR A 209 1.56 -13.52 14.24
CA TYR A 209 2.32 -14.76 14.05
C TYR A 209 1.74 -15.91 14.89
N LEU A 210 1.33 -15.62 16.13
CA LEU A 210 0.63 -16.59 16.97
C LEU A 210 -0.67 -17.04 16.30
N GLN A 211 -1.50 -16.12 15.82
CA GLN A 211 -2.74 -16.46 15.14
C GLN A 211 -2.50 -17.27 13.85
N ALA A 212 -1.50 -16.89 13.05
CA ALA A 212 -1.14 -17.62 11.84
C ALA A 212 -0.70 -19.07 12.17
N ARG A 213 0.12 -19.26 13.23
CA ARG A 213 0.53 -20.59 13.67
C ARG A 213 -0.66 -21.39 14.23
N ALA A 214 -1.52 -20.77 15.01
CA ALA A 214 -2.73 -21.41 15.52
C ALA A 214 -3.61 -21.96 14.38
N ASN A 215 -3.78 -21.22 13.29
CA ASN A 215 -4.56 -21.68 12.14
C ASN A 215 -3.97 -22.96 11.52
N VAL A 216 -2.66 -23.02 11.36
CA VAL A 216 -1.96 -24.22 10.87
C VAL A 216 -2.09 -25.38 11.86
N LEU A 217 -1.93 -25.11 13.15
CA LEU A 217 -2.07 -26.13 14.21
C LEU A 217 -3.50 -26.70 14.28
N ILE A 218 -4.52 -25.87 14.05
CA ILE A 218 -5.93 -26.30 13.96
C ILE A 218 -6.12 -27.29 12.81
N GLU A 219 -5.58 -27.00 11.64
CA GLU A 219 -5.67 -27.92 10.49
C GLU A 219 -4.90 -29.23 10.71
N ARG A 220 -3.81 -29.18 11.48
CA ARG A 220 -3.07 -30.36 11.92
C ARG A 220 -3.72 -31.09 13.10
N GLN A 221 -4.87 -30.61 13.59
CA GLN A 221 -5.58 -31.16 14.76
C GLN A 221 -4.80 -31.08 16.08
N LEU A 222 -3.81 -30.21 16.16
CA LEU A 222 -3.01 -29.93 17.36
C LEU A 222 -3.70 -28.83 18.20
N TYR A 223 -4.92 -29.12 18.65
CA TYR A 223 -5.85 -28.16 19.24
C TYR A 223 -5.34 -27.49 20.51
N ASP A 224 -4.68 -28.23 21.39
CA ASP A 224 -4.19 -27.68 22.66
C ASP A 224 -3.06 -26.64 22.40
N LEU A 225 -2.17 -26.89 21.43
CA LEU A 225 -1.14 -25.93 21.03
C LEU A 225 -1.75 -24.71 20.35
N ALA A 226 -2.75 -24.91 19.47
CA ALA A 226 -3.47 -23.82 18.84
C ALA A 226 -4.19 -22.92 19.87
N LEU A 227 -4.73 -23.53 20.94
CA LEU A 227 -5.38 -22.82 22.02
C LEU A 227 -4.40 -21.90 22.76
N LEU A 228 -3.20 -22.39 23.08
CA LEU A 228 -2.14 -21.60 23.72
C LEU A 228 -1.75 -20.39 22.85
N ASP A 229 -1.62 -20.58 21.54
CA ASP A 229 -1.30 -19.49 20.62
C ASP A 229 -2.41 -18.44 20.56
N LEU A 230 -3.67 -18.86 20.48
CA LEU A 230 -4.81 -17.93 20.48
C LEU A 230 -4.98 -17.20 21.81
N GLU A 231 -4.74 -17.86 22.94
CA GLU A 231 -4.73 -17.22 24.25
C GLU A 231 -3.61 -16.18 24.36
N GLY A 232 -2.42 -16.49 23.85
CA GLY A 232 -1.31 -15.54 23.74
C GLY A 232 -1.65 -14.34 22.85
N ALA A 233 -2.25 -14.58 21.68
CA ALA A 233 -2.66 -13.52 20.76
C ALA A 233 -3.73 -12.61 21.39
N ILE A 234 -4.71 -13.16 22.08
CA ILE A 234 -5.75 -12.41 22.80
C ILE A 234 -5.16 -11.59 23.96
N ALA A 235 -4.18 -12.15 24.68
CA ALA A 235 -3.50 -11.40 25.74
C ALA A 235 -2.76 -10.17 25.20
N LEU A 236 -2.20 -10.26 23.99
CA LEU A 236 -1.52 -9.15 23.31
C LEU A 236 -2.51 -8.14 22.70
N GLN A 237 -3.65 -8.61 22.19
CA GLN A 237 -4.66 -7.78 21.51
C GLN A 237 -6.07 -8.07 22.06
N PRO A 238 -6.39 -7.68 23.30
CA PRO A 238 -7.65 -8.04 23.97
C PRO A 238 -8.89 -7.37 23.41
N THR A 239 -8.73 -6.44 22.50
CA THR A 239 -9.82 -5.71 21.80
C THR A 239 -10.05 -6.20 20.37
N ASP A 240 -9.24 -7.13 19.88
CA ASP A 240 -9.46 -7.73 18.56
C ASP A 240 -10.55 -8.81 18.65
N ALA A 241 -11.74 -8.46 18.16
CA ALA A 241 -12.90 -9.33 18.17
C ALA A 241 -12.70 -10.62 17.35
N TYR A 242 -11.88 -10.60 16.30
CA TYR A 242 -11.65 -11.74 15.43
C TYR A 242 -10.83 -12.86 16.10
N LEU A 243 -9.97 -12.50 17.05
CA LEU A 243 -9.23 -13.51 17.84
C LEU A 243 -10.17 -14.35 18.72
N TYR A 244 -11.21 -13.71 19.29
CA TYR A 244 -12.23 -14.46 20.05
C TYR A 244 -13.07 -15.34 19.13
N VAL A 245 -13.39 -14.90 17.93
CA VAL A 245 -14.07 -15.75 16.94
C VAL A 245 -13.21 -16.95 16.58
N ALA A 246 -11.93 -16.76 16.29
CA ALA A 246 -11.00 -17.84 15.98
C ALA A 246 -10.90 -18.86 17.13
N ARG A 247 -10.86 -18.39 18.41
CA ARG A 247 -10.84 -19.27 19.56
C ARG A 247 -12.19 -19.97 19.78
N ALA A 248 -13.30 -19.30 19.51
CA ALA A 248 -14.63 -19.94 19.56
C ALA A 248 -14.75 -21.08 18.53
N GLU A 249 -14.27 -20.87 17.30
CA GLU A 249 -14.23 -21.93 16.28
C GLU A 249 -13.37 -23.13 16.72
N LEU A 250 -12.22 -22.86 17.36
CA LEU A 250 -11.40 -23.92 17.95
C LEU A 250 -12.14 -24.66 19.08
N TYR A 251 -12.80 -23.93 19.99
CA TYR A 251 -13.60 -24.56 21.06
C TYR A 251 -14.72 -25.42 20.49
N LEU A 252 -15.37 -25.04 19.41
CA LEU A 252 -16.37 -25.88 18.73
C LEU A 252 -15.75 -27.18 18.20
N LYS A 253 -14.57 -27.11 17.57
CA LYS A 253 -13.83 -28.31 17.14
C LYS A 253 -13.47 -29.23 18.34
N MET A 254 -13.17 -28.63 19.50
CA MET A 254 -12.91 -29.33 20.75
C MET A 254 -14.18 -29.75 21.48
N LYS A 255 -15.39 -29.53 20.93
CA LYS A 255 -16.70 -29.78 21.55
C LYS A 255 -16.94 -29.00 22.85
N ARG A 256 -16.24 -27.91 23.09
CA ARG A 256 -16.35 -27.00 24.25
C ARG A 256 -17.35 -25.88 23.98
N ARG A 257 -18.64 -26.23 23.78
CA ARG A 257 -19.70 -25.31 23.31
C ARG A 257 -19.91 -24.08 24.20
N THR A 258 -19.87 -24.25 25.52
CA THR A 258 -20.06 -23.17 26.49
C THR A 258 -18.93 -22.11 26.36
N ALA A 259 -17.70 -22.56 26.24
CA ALA A 259 -16.54 -21.68 26.05
C ALA A 259 -16.63 -20.95 24.70
N ALA A 260 -17.01 -21.66 23.63
CA ALA A 260 -17.24 -21.05 22.32
C ALA A 260 -18.29 -19.93 22.38
N LYS A 261 -19.44 -20.19 23.03
CA LYS A 261 -20.49 -19.18 23.20
C LYS A 261 -19.99 -17.94 23.95
N SER A 262 -19.23 -18.14 25.02
CA SER A 262 -18.66 -17.03 25.79
C SER A 262 -17.75 -16.14 24.94
N ASP A 263 -16.90 -16.75 24.08
CA ASP A 263 -16.04 -15.99 23.17
C ASP A 263 -16.82 -15.27 22.08
N LEU A 264 -17.87 -15.87 21.51
CA LEU A 264 -18.76 -15.22 20.56
C LEU A 264 -19.47 -14.02 21.21
N ASP A 265 -19.95 -14.16 22.45
CA ASP A 265 -20.56 -13.05 23.19
C ASP A 265 -19.54 -11.92 23.42
N ARG A 266 -18.28 -12.25 23.68
CA ARG A 266 -17.19 -11.28 23.79
C ARG A 266 -16.92 -10.57 22.46
N ALA A 267 -16.88 -11.30 21.36
CA ALA A 267 -16.70 -10.74 20.01
C ALA A 267 -17.81 -9.74 19.65
N VAL A 268 -19.06 -10.05 20.02
CA VAL A 268 -20.20 -9.13 19.85
C VAL A 268 -20.05 -7.90 20.72
N ALA A 269 -19.63 -8.06 21.99
CA ALA A 269 -19.38 -6.93 22.89
C ALA A 269 -18.25 -6.01 22.39
N LEU A 270 -17.32 -6.52 21.57
CA LEU A 270 -16.27 -5.77 20.91
C LEU A 270 -16.69 -5.15 19.57
N GLY A 271 -17.97 -5.28 19.18
CA GLY A 271 -18.56 -4.58 18.05
C GLY A 271 -18.86 -5.43 16.82
N LEU A 272 -18.61 -6.75 16.82
CA LEU A 272 -19.03 -7.59 15.70
C LEU A 272 -20.55 -7.78 15.69
N PRO A 273 -21.22 -7.64 14.53
CA PRO A 273 -22.65 -7.86 14.44
C PRO A 273 -23.00 -9.33 14.77
N ARG A 274 -23.91 -9.55 15.72
CA ARG A 274 -24.34 -10.90 16.11
C ARG A 274 -24.85 -11.73 14.91
N ILE A 275 -25.46 -11.07 13.94
CA ILE A 275 -25.97 -11.73 12.74
C ILE A 275 -24.86 -12.40 11.91
N SER A 276 -23.67 -11.82 11.88
CA SER A 276 -22.52 -12.40 11.16
C SER A 276 -21.97 -13.67 11.82
N LEU A 277 -22.29 -13.90 13.10
CA LEU A 277 -21.86 -15.05 13.90
C LEU A 277 -22.97 -16.09 14.12
N SER A 278 -24.15 -15.93 13.48
CA SER A 278 -25.33 -16.74 13.71
C SER A 278 -25.09 -18.24 13.54
N GLU A 279 -24.30 -18.64 12.53
CA GLU A 279 -24.00 -20.06 12.26
C GLU A 279 -23.11 -20.65 13.36
N LEU A 280 -22.19 -19.88 13.92
CA LEU A 280 -21.37 -20.33 15.04
C LEU A 280 -22.19 -20.45 16.33
N TYR A 281 -23.13 -19.52 16.57
CA TYR A 281 -24.05 -19.63 17.71
C TYR A 281 -24.93 -20.86 17.64
N LYS A 282 -25.46 -21.25 16.47
CA LYS A 282 -26.22 -22.49 16.30
C LYS A 282 -25.41 -23.74 16.66
N GLN A 283 -24.11 -23.73 16.38
CA GLN A 283 -23.24 -24.86 16.76
C GLN A 283 -22.97 -24.94 18.27
N CYS A 284 -23.27 -23.87 19.00
CA CYS A 284 -23.18 -23.85 20.47
C CYS A 284 -24.42 -24.43 21.15
N GLU A 285 -25.53 -24.65 20.43
CA GLU A 285 -26.74 -25.27 20.90
C GLU A 285 -26.60 -26.79 20.89
#